data_1d2b0872e58dd088ef28dac8554080e3
#
_entry.id   1d2b0872e58dd088ef28dac8554080e3
#
_cell.length_a   1.000
_cell.length_b   1.000
_cell.length_c   1.000
_cell.angle_alpha   90.00
_cell.angle_beta   90.00
_cell.angle_gamma   90.00
#
_symmetry.space_group_name_H-M   'P 1'
#
loop_
_entity.id
_entity.type
_entity.pdbx_description
1 polymer ?
#
loop_
_entity_poly.entity_id
_entity_poly.type
_entity_poly.pdbx_seq_one_letter_code
_entity_poly.pdbx_strand_id
1 'polypeptide(L)'
;MGQKIHPYGFRLGVTTDWKSRWFADGEEYKDYVIEDWKIRDFLMTELPHAAISRVEIERTREKLRVDVHTARPGIVIGRKGSEADRLRAGLTKISGNPKVQLNVVEIKQPELDAALIAQGVADQLAGRVAFRRAMKRAVQSAQKAGALGIRVQCSGRLGGAEMSRTEWYREGRVPLHTLRADIDYGFREAKTTAGRIGVKVWIYKGCLLYTSPSPRDLSTSRMPSSA
;
A
#
# COMPACT_ATOMS: atom_id res chain seq x y z
N MET A 1 -0.98 -17.40 21.23
CA MET A 1 -1.72 -16.71 20.15
C MET A 1 -1.03 -17.02 18.83
N GLY A 2 -1.79 -17.53 17.82
CA GLY A 2 -1.23 -17.89 16.52
C GLY A 2 -0.76 -16.67 15.70
N GLN A 3 0.04 -16.94 14.68
CA GLN A 3 0.45 -15.93 13.71
C GLN A 3 -0.75 -15.39 12.92
N LYS A 4 -0.69 -14.12 12.55
CA LYS A 4 -1.73 -13.48 11.73
C LYS A 4 -1.31 -13.51 10.27
N ILE A 5 -2.21 -13.91 9.39
CA ILE A 5 -1.98 -13.86 7.95
C ILE A 5 -1.83 -12.41 7.50
N HIS A 6 -1.04 -12.20 6.43
CA HIS A 6 -0.89 -10.89 5.81
C HIS A 6 -2.22 -10.46 5.17
N PRO A 7 -2.79 -9.29 5.52
CA PRO A 7 -4.15 -8.91 5.08
C PRO A 7 -4.29 -8.81 3.57
N TYR A 8 -3.27 -8.30 2.89
CA TYR A 8 -3.22 -8.22 1.44
C TYR A 8 -3.18 -9.61 0.79
N GLY A 9 -2.27 -10.50 1.25
CA GLY A 9 -2.16 -11.85 0.71
C GLY A 9 -3.42 -12.69 0.92
N PHE A 10 -4.10 -12.53 2.06
CA PHE A 10 -5.36 -13.21 2.33
C PHE A 10 -6.47 -12.85 1.33
N ARG A 11 -6.43 -11.66 0.75
CA ARG A 11 -7.47 -11.09 -0.12
C ARG A 11 -7.08 -11.06 -1.59
N LEU A 12 -5.94 -11.60 -1.97
CA LEU A 12 -5.51 -11.69 -3.37
C LEU A 12 -6.53 -12.49 -4.19
N GLY A 13 -6.92 -11.94 -5.34
CA GLY A 13 -7.90 -12.53 -6.24
C GLY A 13 -9.37 -12.36 -5.79
N VAL A 14 -9.62 -11.75 -4.63
CA VAL A 14 -10.99 -11.49 -4.12
C VAL A 14 -11.27 -9.99 -4.10
N THR A 15 -10.49 -9.21 -3.33
CA THR A 15 -10.65 -7.76 -3.21
C THR A 15 -9.46 -6.98 -3.75
N THR A 16 -8.30 -7.62 -3.82
CA THR A 16 -7.04 -7.02 -4.23
C THR A 16 -6.44 -7.80 -5.40
N ASP A 17 -5.79 -7.08 -6.31
CA ASP A 17 -5.12 -7.65 -7.47
C ASP A 17 -3.60 -7.76 -7.24
N TRP A 18 -2.92 -8.48 -8.12
CA TRP A 18 -1.48 -8.67 -8.08
C TRP A 18 -0.74 -7.37 -8.40
N LYS A 19 0.39 -7.15 -7.73
CA LYS A 19 1.27 -6.00 -8.00
C LYS A 19 2.21 -6.22 -9.18
N SER A 20 2.43 -7.47 -9.55
CA SER A 20 3.18 -7.86 -10.74
C SER A 20 2.26 -8.68 -11.63
N ARG A 21 2.11 -8.27 -12.88
CA ARG A 21 1.22 -8.89 -13.87
C ARG A 21 2.05 -9.39 -15.04
N TRP A 22 2.59 -10.58 -14.91
CA TRP A 22 3.34 -11.27 -15.94
C TRP A 22 3.40 -12.77 -15.64
N PHE A 23 3.72 -13.53 -16.65
CA PHE A 23 3.93 -14.98 -16.56
C PHE A 23 5.29 -15.33 -17.15
N ALA A 24 6.03 -16.23 -16.50
CA ALA A 24 7.28 -16.80 -16.97
C ALA A 24 7.51 -18.15 -16.32
N ASP A 25 8.26 -19.02 -16.97
CA ASP A 25 8.60 -20.34 -16.50
C ASP A 25 10.11 -20.50 -16.19
N GLY A 26 10.43 -21.38 -15.27
CA GLY A 26 11.79 -21.81 -14.98
C GLY A 26 12.73 -20.66 -14.55
N GLU A 27 13.85 -20.51 -15.24
CA GLU A 27 14.88 -19.52 -14.91
C GLU A 27 14.42 -18.08 -15.18
N GLU A 28 13.63 -17.85 -16.22
CA GLU A 28 13.09 -16.53 -16.51
C GLU A 28 12.23 -15.98 -15.36
N TYR A 29 11.46 -16.86 -14.69
CA TYR A 29 10.68 -16.49 -13.52
C TYR A 29 11.57 -15.94 -12.39
N LYS A 30 12.67 -16.64 -12.09
CA LYS A 30 13.65 -16.21 -11.09
C LYS A 30 14.23 -14.82 -11.42
N ASP A 31 14.62 -14.64 -12.69
CA ASP A 31 15.25 -13.39 -13.12
C ASP A 31 14.26 -12.22 -13.05
N TYR A 32 13.02 -12.40 -13.49
CA TYR A 32 11.98 -11.37 -13.41
C TYR A 32 11.60 -11.01 -11.97
N VAL A 33 11.57 -11.97 -11.05
CA VAL A 33 11.32 -11.68 -9.62
C VAL A 33 12.44 -10.81 -9.03
N ILE A 34 13.70 -11.15 -9.33
CA ILE A 34 14.86 -10.37 -8.87
C ILE A 34 14.85 -8.97 -9.46
N GLU A 35 14.53 -8.87 -10.75
CA GLU A 35 14.45 -7.60 -11.47
C GLU A 35 13.32 -6.71 -10.92
N ASP A 36 12.13 -7.26 -10.69
CA ASP A 36 11.01 -6.56 -10.08
C ASP A 36 11.34 -6.02 -8.68
N TRP A 37 12.10 -6.80 -7.89
CA TRP A 37 12.58 -6.34 -6.59
C TRP A 37 13.56 -5.17 -6.75
N LYS A 38 14.53 -5.26 -7.67
CA LYS A 38 15.49 -4.17 -7.95
C LYS A 38 14.79 -2.91 -8.43
N ILE A 39 13.77 -3.03 -9.29
CA ILE A 39 12.96 -1.90 -9.78
C ILE A 39 12.26 -1.19 -8.62
N ARG A 40 11.62 -1.95 -7.72
CA ARG A 40 10.93 -1.38 -6.56
C ARG A 40 11.89 -0.72 -5.58
N ASP A 41 13.00 -1.36 -5.29
CA ASP A 41 14.03 -0.83 -4.39
C ASP A 41 14.64 0.46 -4.95
N PHE A 42 14.99 0.48 -6.24
CA PHE A 42 15.48 1.66 -6.94
C PHE A 42 14.52 2.84 -6.83
N LEU A 43 13.24 2.64 -7.17
CA LEU A 43 12.24 3.71 -7.12
C LEU A 43 12.00 4.23 -5.70
N MET A 44 11.99 3.35 -4.70
CA MET A 44 11.82 3.75 -3.30
C MET A 44 13.04 4.50 -2.75
N THR A 45 14.24 4.16 -3.20
CA THR A 45 15.49 4.78 -2.76
C THR A 45 15.71 6.15 -3.43
N GLU A 46 15.43 6.25 -4.73
CA GLU A 46 15.61 7.51 -5.47
C GLU A 46 14.56 8.56 -5.12
N LEU A 47 13.36 8.13 -4.72
CA LEU A 47 12.21 9.02 -4.51
C LEU A 47 11.66 8.97 -3.06
N PRO A 48 12.46 9.22 -2.02
CA PRO A 48 11.98 9.11 -0.63
C PRO A 48 10.86 10.10 -0.30
N HIS A 49 10.84 11.26 -0.96
CA HIS A 49 9.87 12.34 -0.70
C HIS A 49 8.62 12.31 -1.60
N ALA A 50 8.58 11.41 -2.57
CA ALA A 50 7.46 11.31 -3.51
C ALA A 50 6.19 10.69 -2.89
N ALA A 51 6.27 10.13 -1.69
CA ALA A 51 5.15 9.44 -1.04
C ALA A 51 4.57 8.34 -1.95
N ILE A 52 5.42 7.38 -2.32
CA ILE A 52 5.03 6.24 -3.14
C ILE A 52 4.28 5.23 -2.25
N SER A 53 3.05 4.88 -2.64
CA SER A 53 2.25 3.84 -2.01
C SER A 53 2.64 2.46 -2.50
N ARG A 54 2.53 2.24 -3.81
CA ARG A 54 2.84 0.97 -4.47
C ARG A 54 3.39 1.17 -5.86
N VAL A 55 4.10 0.15 -6.34
CA VAL A 55 4.61 0.07 -7.71
C VAL A 55 4.04 -1.20 -8.33
N GLU A 56 3.29 -1.04 -9.41
CA GLU A 56 2.75 -2.13 -10.21
C GLU A 56 3.62 -2.33 -11.45
N ILE A 57 3.90 -3.58 -11.79
CA ILE A 57 4.79 -3.94 -12.89
C ILE A 57 4.05 -4.89 -13.82
N GLU A 58 3.93 -4.50 -15.07
CA GLU A 58 3.35 -5.29 -16.13
C GLU A 58 4.40 -5.57 -17.19
N ARG A 59 4.58 -6.85 -17.54
CA ARG A 59 5.54 -7.29 -18.56
C ARG A 59 4.79 -7.94 -19.70
N THR A 60 5.12 -7.51 -20.88
CA THR A 60 4.81 -8.19 -22.13
C THR A 60 6.13 -8.60 -22.79
N ARG A 61 6.07 -9.43 -23.84
CA ARG A 61 7.29 -9.92 -24.52
C ARG A 61 8.28 -8.81 -24.91
N GLU A 62 7.77 -7.61 -25.23
CA GLU A 62 8.61 -6.52 -25.73
C GLU A 62 8.67 -5.30 -24.82
N LYS A 63 7.69 -5.10 -23.93
CA LYS A 63 7.54 -3.87 -23.16
C LYS A 63 7.48 -4.15 -21.69
N LEU A 64 8.15 -3.32 -20.92
CA LEU A 64 8.06 -3.24 -19.49
C LEU A 64 7.31 -1.97 -19.11
N ARG A 65 6.15 -2.12 -18.48
CA ARG A 65 5.36 -1.01 -17.97
C ARG A 65 5.45 -0.98 -16.44
N VAL A 66 5.82 0.16 -15.91
CA VAL A 66 5.94 0.40 -14.47
C VAL A 66 4.99 1.53 -14.09
N ASP A 67 3.95 1.21 -13.33
CA ASP A 67 2.96 2.16 -12.83
C ASP A 67 3.31 2.53 -11.38
N VAL A 68 3.65 3.79 -11.13
CA VAL A 68 4.03 4.31 -9.82
C VAL A 68 2.84 5.07 -9.23
N HIS A 69 2.23 4.51 -8.18
CA HIS A 69 1.16 5.17 -7.44
C HIS A 69 1.73 6.09 -6.37
N THR A 70 1.50 7.38 -6.52
CA THR A 70 2.07 8.43 -5.65
C THR A 70 1.04 9.46 -5.25
N ALA A 71 1.21 10.05 -4.05
CA ALA A 71 0.44 11.21 -3.63
C ALA A 71 1.02 12.53 -4.14
N ARG A 72 2.27 12.53 -4.66
CA ARG A 72 2.96 13.74 -5.13
C ARG A 72 3.56 13.54 -6.52
N PRO A 73 2.72 13.47 -7.56
CA PRO A 73 3.18 13.18 -8.92
C PRO A 73 4.20 14.19 -9.44
N GLY A 74 4.10 15.46 -9.03
CA GLY A 74 5.04 16.50 -9.45
C GLY A 74 6.50 16.22 -9.06
N ILE A 75 6.76 15.51 -7.97
CA ILE A 75 8.13 15.14 -7.54
C ILE A 75 8.68 14.05 -8.46
N VAL A 76 7.84 13.10 -8.87
CA VAL A 76 8.25 11.98 -9.74
C VAL A 76 8.50 12.47 -11.17
N ILE A 77 7.69 13.40 -11.66
CA ILE A 77 7.82 13.95 -13.01
C ILE A 77 9.00 14.94 -13.08
N GLY A 78 9.17 15.75 -12.02
CA GLY A 78 10.20 16.78 -11.97
C GLY A 78 9.92 17.98 -12.90
N ARG A 79 10.86 18.90 -12.96
CA ARG A 79 10.76 20.07 -13.85
C ARG A 79 10.91 19.61 -15.30
N LYS A 80 9.92 19.91 -16.14
CA LYS A 80 9.89 19.55 -17.58
C LYS A 80 10.12 18.05 -17.87
N GLY A 81 9.85 17.15 -16.89
CA GLY A 81 10.01 15.71 -17.07
C GLY A 81 11.42 15.15 -16.81
N SER A 82 12.38 15.99 -16.38
CA SER A 82 13.79 15.58 -16.20
C SER A 82 13.98 14.41 -15.23
N GLU A 83 13.22 14.37 -14.12
CA GLU A 83 13.31 13.25 -13.17
C GLU A 83 12.69 11.97 -13.75
N ALA A 84 11.56 12.08 -14.47
CA ALA A 84 10.96 10.92 -15.13
C ALA A 84 11.90 10.30 -16.18
N ASP A 85 12.64 11.10 -16.94
CA ASP A 85 13.61 10.61 -17.92
C ASP A 85 14.84 9.98 -17.24
N ARG A 86 15.31 10.58 -16.12
CA ARG A 86 16.37 10.00 -15.29
C ARG A 86 15.97 8.63 -14.75
N LEU A 87 14.74 8.52 -14.21
CA LEU A 87 14.20 7.27 -13.68
C LEU A 87 14.06 6.23 -14.79
N ARG A 88 13.53 6.62 -15.96
CA ARG A 88 13.44 5.72 -17.13
C ARG A 88 14.78 5.18 -17.55
N ALA A 89 15.82 6.02 -17.60
CA ALA A 89 17.18 5.58 -17.90
C ALA A 89 17.73 4.60 -16.84
N GLY A 90 17.44 4.83 -15.55
CA GLY A 90 17.78 3.90 -14.47
C GLY A 90 17.08 2.56 -14.60
N LEU A 91 15.78 2.57 -14.90
CA LEU A 91 14.97 1.36 -15.13
C LEU A 91 15.46 0.57 -16.34
N THR A 92 15.83 1.24 -17.42
CA THR A 92 16.42 0.61 -18.62
C THR A 92 17.74 -0.09 -18.29
N LYS A 93 18.57 0.49 -17.41
CA LYS A 93 19.83 -0.16 -16.96
C LYS A 93 19.59 -1.41 -16.11
N ILE A 94 18.51 -1.43 -15.31
CA ILE A 94 18.17 -2.56 -14.44
C ILE A 94 17.57 -3.70 -15.26
N SER A 95 16.64 -3.37 -16.17
CA SER A 95 15.88 -4.36 -16.96
C SER A 95 16.57 -4.81 -18.24
N GLY A 96 17.59 -4.09 -18.69
CA GLY A 96 18.19 -4.34 -20.01
C GLY A 96 17.24 -4.10 -21.20
N ASN A 97 16.00 -3.73 -20.95
CA ASN A 97 14.99 -3.52 -21.99
C ASN A 97 14.91 -2.04 -22.38
N PRO A 98 15.12 -1.67 -23.66
CA PRO A 98 15.02 -0.28 -24.10
C PRO A 98 13.57 0.26 -24.13
N LYS A 99 12.57 -0.64 -24.16
CA LYS A 99 11.14 -0.27 -24.24
C LYS A 99 10.47 -0.21 -22.85
N VAL A 100 11.05 0.58 -21.94
CA VAL A 100 10.48 0.81 -20.61
C VAL A 100 9.50 1.99 -20.65
N GLN A 101 8.28 1.77 -20.14
CA GLN A 101 7.27 2.80 -19.94
C GLN A 101 7.10 3.06 -18.46
N LEU A 102 7.32 4.30 -18.03
CA LEU A 102 7.07 4.76 -16.66
C LEU A 102 5.79 5.62 -16.68
N ASN A 103 4.76 5.15 -15.97
CA ASN A 103 3.53 5.89 -15.77
C ASN A 103 3.42 6.34 -14.32
N VAL A 104 2.91 7.54 -14.11
CA VAL A 104 2.68 8.10 -12.78
C VAL A 104 1.18 8.19 -12.55
N VAL A 105 0.70 7.49 -11.54
CA VAL A 105 -0.72 7.47 -11.16
C VAL A 105 -0.89 8.23 -9.85
N GLU A 106 -1.72 9.26 -9.88
CA GLU A 106 -2.00 10.08 -8.69
C GLU A 106 -3.00 9.38 -7.76
N ILE A 107 -2.70 9.41 -6.47
CA ILE A 107 -3.59 8.96 -5.41
C ILE A 107 -4.40 10.17 -4.92
N LYS A 108 -5.71 10.19 -5.23
CA LYS A 108 -6.60 11.30 -4.89
C LYS A 108 -6.81 11.49 -3.38
N GLN A 109 -6.76 10.40 -2.61
CA GLN A 109 -7.02 10.39 -1.16
C GLN A 109 -5.88 9.70 -0.41
N PRO A 110 -4.76 10.39 -0.17
CA PRO A 110 -3.59 9.81 0.50
C PRO A 110 -3.87 9.42 1.96
N GLU A 111 -4.86 10.05 2.60
CA GLU A 111 -5.27 9.73 3.96
C GLU A 111 -6.03 8.38 4.09
N LEU A 112 -6.46 7.80 2.98
CA LEU A 112 -7.08 6.47 2.92
C LEU A 112 -6.12 5.39 2.41
N ASP A 113 -4.85 5.73 2.22
CA ASP A 113 -3.81 4.77 1.80
C ASP A 113 -2.95 4.38 3.00
N ALA A 114 -2.97 3.09 3.34
CA ALA A 114 -2.29 2.58 4.52
C ALA A 114 -0.76 2.69 4.43
N ALA A 115 -0.18 2.56 3.24
CA ALA A 115 1.27 2.67 3.04
C ALA A 115 1.74 4.11 3.24
N LEU A 116 0.96 5.09 2.75
CA LEU A 116 1.28 6.51 2.90
C LEU A 116 1.14 6.99 4.34
N ILE A 117 0.10 6.53 5.04
CA ILE A 117 -0.05 6.82 6.48
C ILE A 117 1.10 6.20 7.27
N ALA A 118 1.47 4.94 6.98
CA ALA A 118 2.60 4.30 7.65
C ALA A 118 3.90 5.06 7.42
N GLN A 119 4.15 5.54 6.18
CA GLN A 119 5.31 6.38 5.87
C GLN A 119 5.27 7.69 6.65
N GLY A 120 4.13 8.40 6.65
CA GLY A 120 3.98 9.66 7.37
C GLY A 120 4.18 9.54 8.89
N VAL A 121 3.74 8.42 9.49
CA VAL A 121 4.02 8.13 10.91
C VAL A 121 5.50 7.81 11.11
N ALA A 122 6.11 7.02 10.22
CA ALA A 122 7.53 6.68 10.29
C ALA A 122 8.43 7.93 10.19
N ASP A 123 8.12 8.84 9.29
CA ASP A 123 8.85 10.10 9.11
C ASP A 123 8.73 11.01 10.35
N GLN A 124 7.54 11.08 10.97
CA GLN A 124 7.34 11.81 12.23
C GLN A 124 8.14 11.20 13.39
N LEU A 125 8.20 9.87 13.47
CA LEU A 125 9.01 9.17 14.48
C LEU A 125 10.51 9.39 14.27
N ALA A 126 10.99 9.37 13.04
CA ALA A 126 12.36 9.71 12.69
C ALA A 126 12.69 11.17 13.06
N GLY A 127 11.72 12.10 12.89
CA GLY A 127 11.77 13.49 13.30
C GLY A 127 11.58 13.72 14.80
N ARG A 128 11.67 12.67 15.65
CA ARG A 128 11.55 12.72 17.13
C ARG A 128 10.22 13.24 17.66
N VAL A 129 9.15 13.15 16.89
CA VAL A 129 7.80 13.44 17.38
C VAL A 129 7.35 12.33 18.34
N ALA A 130 6.65 12.72 19.41
CA ALA A 130 6.11 11.76 20.39
C ALA A 130 5.17 10.76 19.67
N PHE A 131 5.46 9.46 19.79
CA PHE A 131 4.78 8.38 19.07
C PHE A 131 3.26 8.38 19.30
N ARG A 132 2.78 8.69 20.51
CA ARG A 132 1.35 8.80 20.82
C ARG A 132 0.68 9.90 20.02
N ARG A 133 1.34 11.05 19.86
CA ARG A 133 0.83 12.18 19.07
C ARG A 133 0.78 11.83 17.58
N ALA A 134 1.84 11.20 17.07
CA ALA A 134 1.91 10.78 15.67
C ALA A 134 0.78 9.78 15.33
N MET A 135 0.60 8.74 16.16
CA MET A 135 -0.45 7.74 15.96
C MET A 135 -1.86 8.34 16.05
N LYS A 136 -2.15 9.16 17.07
CA LYS A 136 -3.47 9.81 17.21
C LYS A 136 -3.79 10.71 16.03
N ARG A 137 -2.81 11.49 15.56
CA ARG A 137 -2.97 12.35 14.38
C ARG A 137 -3.29 11.54 13.13
N ALA A 138 -2.58 10.43 12.91
CA ALA A 138 -2.83 9.53 11.78
C ALA A 138 -4.25 8.93 11.82
N VAL A 139 -4.71 8.50 13.00
CA VAL A 139 -6.07 7.98 13.20
C VAL A 139 -7.12 9.04 12.89
N GLN A 140 -6.97 10.24 13.43
CA GLN A 140 -7.90 11.35 13.19
C GLN A 140 -7.94 11.78 11.72
N SER A 141 -6.78 11.80 11.04
CA SER A 141 -6.71 12.16 9.61
C SER A 141 -7.49 11.16 8.75
N ALA A 142 -7.28 9.87 8.98
CA ALA A 142 -7.98 8.82 8.23
C ALA A 142 -9.51 8.81 8.50
N GLN A 143 -9.94 9.09 9.74
CA GLN A 143 -11.36 9.21 10.04
C GLN A 143 -12.02 10.41 9.33
N LYS A 144 -11.34 11.56 9.34
CA LYS A 144 -11.82 12.74 8.61
C LYS A 144 -11.94 12.48 7.11
N ALA A 145 -11.07 11.64 6.55
CA ALA A 145 -11.11 11.22 5.16
C ALA A 145 -12.19 10.17 4.86
N GLY A 146 -12.92 9.69 5.88
CA GLY A 146 -14.04 8.76 5.71
C GLY A 146 -13.69 7.28 5.89
N ALA A 147 -12.57 6.93 6.53
CA ALA A 147 -12.28 5.55 6.88
C ALA A 147 -13.30 5.00 7.88
N LEU A 148 -13.89 3.82 7.60
CA LEU A 148 -14.82 3.15 8.51
C LEU A 148 -14.13 2.54 9.74
N GLY A 149 -12.85 2.36 9.66
CA GLY A 149 -12.02 1.94 10.77
C GLY A 149 -10.54 1.98 10.43
N ILE A 150 -9.75 2.28 11.45
CA ILE A 150 -8.30 2.31 11.34
C ILE A 150 -7.66 1.70 12.58
N ARG A 151 -6.57 0.99 12.38
CA ARG A 151 -5.66 0.55 13.44
C ARG A 151 -4.24 0.92 13.06
N VAL A 152 -3.55 1.62 13.96
CA VAL A 152 -2.13 1.97 13.85
C VAL A 152 -1.39 1.28 14.98
N GLN A 153 -0.29 0.60 14.69
CA GLN A 153 0.53 -0.10 15.66
C GLN A 153 2.00 0.28 15.45
N CYS A 154 2.65 0.68 16.53
CA CYS A 154 4.09 0.92 16.55
C CYS A 154 4.76 -0.09 17.48
N SER A 155 5.86 -0.69 17.05
CA SER A 155 6.63 -1.68 17.81
C SER A 155 8.12 -1.39 17.72
N GLY A 156 8.80 -1.49 18.86
CA GLY A 156 10.22 -1.21 18.99
C GLY A 156 10.55 -0.41 20.26
N ARG A 157 11.69 0.25 20.28
CA ARG A 157 12.13 1.11 21.39
C ARG A 157 11.45 2.48 21.34
N LEU A 158 10.18 2.50 21.73
CA LEU A 158 9.33 3.69 21.66
C LEU A 158 9.82 4.78 22.63
N GLY A 159 10.08 5.98 22.09
CA GLY A 159 10.62 7.09 22.86
C GLY A 159 12.06 6.93 23.33
N GLY A 160 12.83 5.99 22.75
CA GLY A 160 14.21 5.73 23.12
C GLY A 160 14.38 4.81 24.35
N ALA A 161 13.28 4.18 24.84
CA ALA A 161 13.34 3.25 25.97
C ALA A 161 14.26 2.06 25.67
N GLU A 162 14.93 1.52 26.71
CA GLU A 162 15.81 0.35 26.53
C GLU A 162 15.03 -0.89 26.15
N MET A 163 13.88 -1.12 26.77
CA MET A 163 13.00 -2.24 26.43
C MET A 163 12.09 -1.89 25.30
N SER A 164 12.00 -2.79 24.31
CA SER A 164 11.04 -2.69 23.25
C SER A 164 9.62 -2.99 23.74
N ARG A 165 8.66 -2.25 23.23
CA ARG A 165 7.24 -2.51 23.47
C ARG A 165 6.43 -2.25 22.23
N THR A 166 5.19 -2.74 22.25
CA THR A 166 4.21 -2.54 21.18
C THR A 166 3.05 -1.74 21.74
N GLU A 167 2.75 -0.62 21.09
CA GLU A 167 1.55 0.16 21.38
C GLU A 167 0.72 0.30 20.11
N TRP A 168 -0.61 0.35 20.26
CA TRP A 168 -1.53 0.49 19.16
C TRP A 168 -2.74 1.36 19.53
N TYR A 169 -3.26 2.06 18.54
CA TYR A 169 -4.53 2.79 18.60
C TYR A 169 -5.45 2.26 17.51
N ARG A 170 -6.72 2.14 17.85
CA ARG A 170 -7.77 1.70 16.91
C ARG A 170 -9.00 2.58 17.11
N GLU A 171 -9.61 2.93 15.99
CA GLU A 171 -10.88 3.61 15.95
C GLU A 171 -11.75 2.97 14.87
N GLY A 172 -13.03 2.79 15.15
CA GLY A 172 -13.93 2.04 14.30
C GLY A 172 -13.68 0.52 14.28
N ARG A 173 -14.17 -0.15 13.23
CA ARG A 173 -14.06 -1.60 13.03
C ARG A 173 -12.95 -1.93 12.04
N VAL A 174 -12.17 -2.98 12.33
CA VAL A 174 -11.18 -3.53 11.39
C VAL A 174 -11.35 -5.05 11.36
N PRO A 175 -12.28 -5.58 10.55
CA PRO A 175 -12.62 -7.00 10.51
C PRO A 175 -11.60 -7.79 9.69
N LEU A 176 -10.46 -8.14 10.29
CA LEU A 176 -9.35 -8.82 9.59
C LEU A 176 -9.71 -10.22 9.09
N HIS A 177 -10.64 -10.90 9.75
CA HIS A 177 -11.06 -12.26 9.38
C HIS A 177 -12.15 -12.30 8.29
N THR A 178 -12.81 -11.19 8.01
CA THR A 178 -13.82 -11.10 6.95
C THR A 178 -13.15 -10.95 5.60
N LEU A 179 -13.26 -11.97 4.75
CA LEU A 179 -12.59 -12.01 3.44
C LEU A 179 -13.06 -10.88 2.51
N ARG A 180 -14.36 -10.62 2.47
CA ARG A 180 -15.00 -9.57 1.65
C ARG A 180 -14.74 -8.13 2.11
N ALA A 181 -14.11 -7.94 3.28
CA ALA A 181 -13.78 -6.62 3.78
C ALA A 181 -12.59 -6.05 2.99
N ASP A 182 -12.78 -4.84 2.45
CA ASP A 182 -11.69 -4.09 1.82
C ASP A 182 -10.81 -3.47 2.91
N ILE A 183 -9.66 -4.11 3.15
CA ILE A 183 -8.69 -3.70 4.15
C ILE A 183 -7.37 -3.42 3.45
N ASP A 184 -6.99 -2.15 3.48
CA ASP A 184 -5.68 -1.73 3.05
C ASP A 184 -4.66 -1.90 4.19
N TYR A 185 -3.44 -2.32 3.85
CA TYR A 185 -2.38 -2.61 4.81
C TYR A 185 -1.07 -1.97 4.38
N GLY A 186 -0.44 -1.23 5.31
CA GLY A 186 0.87 -0.62 5.12
C GLY A 186 1.83 -1.00 6.25
N PHE A 187 3.08 -1.26 5.87
CA PHE A 187 4.20 -1.47 6.80
C PHE A 187 5.36 -0.57 6.39
N ARG A 188 5.91 0.15 7.36
CA ARG A 188 7.13 0.96 7.20
C ARG A 188 7.97 0.91 8.48
N GLU A 189 9.26 1.13 8.32
CA GLU A 189 10.20 1.22 9.42
C GLU A 189 10.71 2.65 9.57
N ALA A 190 10.66 3.17 10.79
CA ALA A 190 11.28 4.45 11.15
C ALA A 190 12.69 4.18 11.70
N LYS A 191 13.71 4.73 11.06
CA LYS A 191 15.08 4.69 11.57
C LYS A 191 15.28 5.81 12.59
N THR A 192 15.46 5.45 13.84
CA THR A 192 15.73 6.39 14.94
C THR A 192 17.13 6.18 15.51
N THR A 193 17.62 7.11 16.33
CA THR A 193 18.92 6.99 17.00
C THR A 193 19.02 5.77 17.91
N ALA A 194 17.88 5.34 18.48
CA ALA A 194 17.81 4.17 19.38
C ALA A 194 17.58 2.84 18.66
N GLY A 195 17.38 2.85 17.32
CA GLY A 195 17.10 1.66 16.51
C GLY A 195 15.94 1.86 15.55
N ARG A 196 15.42 0.76 15.02
CA ARG A 196 14.27 0.79 14.10
C ARG A 196 12.96 0.58 14.83
N ILE A 197 11.95 1.35 14.49
CA ILE A 197 10.57 1.21 14.98
C ILE A 197 9.71 0.77 13.81
N GLY A 198 9.08 -0.39 13.93
CA GLY A 198 8.13 -0.88 12.91
C GLY A 198 6.76 -0.23 13.09
N VAL A 199 6.22 0.32 12.01
CA VAL A 199 4.87 0.90 11.94
C VAL A 199 4.00 0.04 11.06
N LYS A 200 2.88 -0.45 11.59
CA LYS A 200 1.86 -1.21 10.86
C LYS A 200 0.56 -0.43 10.89
N VAL A 201 -0.07 -0.30 9.73
CA VAL A 201 -1.35 0.41 9.57
C VAL A 201 -2.34 -0.49 8.84
N TRP A 202 -3.57 -0.56 9.34
CA TRP A 202 -4.70 -1.21 8.70
C TRP A 202 -5.83 -0.21 8.57
N ILE A 203 -6.38 -0.07 7.38
CA ILE A 203 -7.50 0.82 7.09
C ILE A 203 -8.64 0.01 6.50
N TYR A 204 -9.79 0.10 7.11
CA TYR A 204 -11.01 -0.52 6.62
C TYR A 204 -11.81 0.51 5.83
N LYS A 205 -12.01 0.23 4.54
CA LYS A 205 -12.71 1.10 3.58
C LYS A 205 -14.18 0.70 3.40
N GLY A 206 -14.53 -0.55 3.70
CA GLY A 206 -15.87 -1.08 3.55
C GLY A 206 -15.88 -2.57 3.20
N CYS A 207 -17.06 -3.13 3.00
CA CYS A 207 -17.20 -4.46 2.44
C CYS A 207 -17.64 -4.38 1.00
N LEU A 208 -17.09 -5.24 0.15
CA LEU A 208 -17.63 -5.48 -1.18
C LEU A 208 -19.00 -6.15 -1.00
N LEU A 209 -20.04 -5.50 -1.49
CA LEU A 209 -21.35 -6.10 -1.61
C LEU A 209 -21.35 -6.87 -2.93
N TYR A 210 -21.48 -8.20 -2.84
CA TYR A 210 -21.79 -8.99 -4.04
C TYR A 210 -23.24 -8.71 -4.41
N THR A 211 -23.46 -7.71 -5.24
CA THR A 211 -24.78 -7.23 -5.65
C THR A 211 -25.39 -8.01 -6.81
N SER A 212 -24.90 -9.20 -7.16
CA SER A 212 -25.71 -10.07 -8.00
C SER A 212 -26.82 -10.62 -7.11
N PRO A 213 -28.10 -10.22 -7.34
CA PRO A 213 -29.21 -10.78 -6.58
C PRO A 213 -29.23 -12.29 -6.78
N SER A 214 -29.38 -13.03 -5.68
CA SER A 214 -29.50 -14.48 -5.79
C SER A 214 -30.74 -14.82 -6.62
N PRO A 215 -30.77 -15.96 -7.34
CA PRO A 215 -31.97 -16.37 -8.05
C PRO A 215 -33.23 -16.39 -7.20
N ARG A 216 -33.09 -16.56 -5.87
CA ARG A 216 -34.20 -16.46 -4.89
C ARG A 216 -34.69 -15.03 -4.69
N ASP A 217 -33.80 -14.05 -4.66
CA ASP A 217 -34.17 -12.63 -4.49
C ASP A 217 -34.93 -12.11 -5.71
N LEU A 218 -34.60 -12.64 -6.90
CA LEU A 218 -35.34 -12.34 -8.13
C LEU A 218 -36.75 -12.96 -8.14
N SER A 219 -36.96 -14.09 -7.47
CA SER A 219 -38.27 -14.75 -7.42
C SER A 219 -39.22 -14.06 -6.43
N THR A 220 -38.69 -13.50 -5.34
CA THR A 220 -39.53 -12.78 -4.35
C THR A 220 -39.97 -11.39 -4.81
N SER A 221 -39.19 -10.74 -5.69
CA SER A 221 -39.59 -9.44 -6.25
C SER A 221 -40.68 -9.50 -7.30
N ARG A 222 -41.10 -10.72 -7.74
CA ARG A 222 -42.14 -10.96 -8.75
C ARG A 222 -43.48 -11.39 -8.17
N MET A 223 -43.69 -11.40 -6.86
CA MET A 223 -45.02 -11.60 -6.31
C MET A 223 -45.86 -10.34 -6.56
N PRO A 224 -46.93 -10.42 -7.40
CA PRO A 224 -47.88 -9.32 -7.49
C PRO A 224 -48.51 -9.13 -6.15
N SER A 225 -48.55 -7.90 -5.66
CA SER A 225 -49.42 -7.55 -4.53
C SER A 225 -50.85 -7.89 -4.94
N SER A 226 -51.38 -8.97 -4.39
CA SER A 226 -52.81 -9.25 -4.49
C SER A 226 -53.54 -8.10 -3.84
N ALA A 227 -54.34 -7.42 -4.64
CA ALA A 227 -55.33 -6.44 -4.23
C ALA A 227 -56.30 -7.04 -3.23
#